data_559411764cf41fba1bdc79cdd0a20e57
#
_entry.id   559411764cf41fba1bdc79cdd0a20e57
#
_cell.length_a   1.000
_cell.length_b   1.000
_cell.length_c   1.000
_cell.angle_alpha   90.00
_cell.angle_beta   90.00
_cell.angle_gamma   90.00
#
_symmetry.space_group_name_H-M   'P 1'
#
loop_
_entity.id
_entity.type
_entity.pdbx_description
1 polymer ?
#
loop_
_entity_poly.entity_id
_entity_poly.type
_entity_poly.pdbx_seq_one_letter_code
_entity_poly.pdbx_strand_id
1 'polypeptide(L)'
;MDGRENDYQWAGPYLVSRQVIAVGAQSGIEQMSDLAGKTIAVQATGKPEAIFLSGGENVPAFRNVISLADRGVQYAMLDCGYVDAVAGHEEAIRQYMKDYGANFRILDEPLLTTGIGVAFSRHDTRGLAAQLTEVVAQMREDGSMEQLVGKYLEVPAHSLEVEQLEQ
;
A
#
# COMPACT_ATOMS: atom_id res chain seq x y z
N MET A 1 -0.15 -5.85 -9.26
CA MET A 1 -0.20 -6.46 -10.63
C MET A 1 0.17 -5.45 -11.70
N ASP A 2 -0.04 -4.17 -11.48
CA ASP A 2 0.10 -3.09 -12.50
C ASP A 2 1.42 -3.06 -13.26
N GLY A 3 1.32 -3.00 -14.58
CA GLY A 3 2.43 -2.91 -15.51
C GLY A 3 3.15 -4.22 -15.79
N ARG A 4 2.64 -5.36 -15.27
CA ARG A 4 3.18 -6.71 -15.49
C ARG A 4 2.11 -7.72 -15.88
N GLU A 5 0.93 -7.25 -16.27
CA GLU A 5 -0.23 -8.09 -16.57
C GLU A 5 0.07 -9.11 -17.69
N ASN A 6 0.88 -8.68 -18.67
CA ASN A 6 1.23 -9.49 -19.83
C ASN A 6 2.47 -10.39 -19.63
N ASP A 7 3.21 -10.22 -18.53
CA ASP A 7 4.46 -10.96 -18.30
C ASP A 7 4.22 -12.28 -17.57
N TYR A 8 3.09 -12.41 -16.88
CA TYR A 8 2.73 -13.54 -16.03
C TYR A 8 1.28 -13.97 -16.24
N GLN A 9 0.97 -15.19 -15.83
CA GLN A 9 -0.40 -15.61 -15.54
C GLN A 9 -0.69 -15.30 -14.07
N TRP A 10 -1.73 -14.54 -13.81
CA TRP A 10 -2.07 -14.09 -12.47
C TRP A 10 -3.23 -14.88 -11.88
N ALA A 11 -3.13 -15.22 -10.60
CA ALA A 11 -4.22 -15.71 -9.79
C ALA A 11 -4.60 -14.68 -8.73
N GLY A 12 -5.86 -14.57 -8.44
CA GLY A 12 -6.44 -13.60 -7.51
C GLY A 12 -7.04 -12.40 -8.24
N PRO A 13 -7.06 -11.21 -7.61
CA PRO A 13 -6.37 -10.82 -6.38
C PRO A 13 -6.91 -11.50 -5.11
N TYR A 14 -6.07 -11.75 -4.12
CA TYR A 14 -6.49 -12.32 -2.85
C TYR A 14 -6.55 -11.29 -1.70
N LEU A 15 -5.87 -10.16 -1.83
CA LEU A 15 -5.91 -9.02 -0.95
C LEU A 15 -5.86 -7.71 -1.75
N VAL A 16 -6.33 -6.65 -1.12
CA VAL A 16 -6.13 -5.26 -1.57
C VAL A 16 -5.01 -4.66 -0.74
N SER A 17 -4.03 -4.07 -1.38
CA SER A 17 -2.98 -3.27 -0.74
C SER A 17 -3.18 -1.80 -1.07
N ARG A 18 -3.18 -0.96 -0.05
CA ARG A 18 -3.26 0.49 -0.19
C ARG A 18 -1.88 1.10 0.05
N GLN A 19 -1.47 1.97 -0.86
CA GLN A 19 -0.39 2.92 -0.60
C GLN A 19 -1.05 4.16 0.00
N VAL A 20 -0.62 4.52 1.20
CA VAL A 20 -1.21 5.62 1.97
C VAL A 20 -0.15 6.62 2.38
N ILE A 21 -0.59 7.78 2.83
CA ILE A 21 0.26 8.79 3.45
C ILE A 21 0.01 8.77 4.95
N ALA A 22 1.08 8.74 5.73
CA ALA A 22 1.03 8.92 7.17
C ALA A 22 1.77 10.19 7.59
N VAL A 23 1.22 10.84 8.58
CA VAL A 23 1.71 12.08 9.17
C VAL A 23 1.75 11.95 10.70
N GLY A 24 2.49 12.80 11.38
CA GLY A 24 2.42 12.85 12.85
C GLY A 24 0.99 13.14 13.32
N ALA A 25 0.50 12.42 14.32
CA ALA A 25 -0.89 12.54 14.80
C ALA A 25 -1.27 13.96 15.23
N GLN A 26 -0.28 14.76 15.66
CA GLN A 26 -0.47 16.16 16.07
C GLN A 26 -0.24 17.17 14.93
N SER A 27 0.07 16.71 13.72
CA SER A 27 0.20 17.60 12.56
C SER A 27 -1.16 18.15 12.14
N GLY A 28 -1.19 19.36 11.61
CA GLY A 28 -2.40 19.93 11.02
C GLY A 28 -2.64 19.51 9.57
N ILE A 29 -2.00 18.43 9.10
CA ILE A 29 -2.12 17.91 7.73
C ILE A 29 -3.28 16.91 7.71
N GLU A 30 -4.39 17.24 7.08
CA GLU A 30 -5.59 16.39 7.06
C GLU A 30 -5.84 15.74 5.71
N GLN A 31 -5.33 16.32 4.63
CA GLN A 31 -5.53 15.87 3.26
C GLN A 31 -4.28 16.07 2.40
N MET A 32 -4.27 15.48 1.20
CA MET A 32 -3.13 15.54 0.27
C MET A 32 -2.69 16.98 -0.03
N SER A 33 -3.62 17.92 -0.21
CA SER A 33 -3.31 19.31 -0.54
C SER A 33 -2.52 20.04 0.55
N ASP A 34 -2.65 19.63 1.82
CA ASP A 34 -1.94 20.24 2.95
C ASP A 34 -0.44 19.90 2.95
N LEU A 35 -0.03 18.96 2.12
CA LEU A 35 1.37 18.58 1.91
C LEU A 35 2.13 19.54 0.99
N ALA A 36 1.47 20.55 0.42
CA ALA A 36 2.14 21.59 -0.36
C ALA A 36 3.22 22.30 0.47
N GLY A 37 4.45 22.38 -0.07
CA GLY A 37 5.61 22.92 0.62
C GLY A 37 6.17 22.08 1.78
N LYS A 38 5.66 20.87 2.00
CA LYS A 38 6.12 19.93 3.03
C LYS A 38 7.20 19.00 2.49
N THR A 39 7.88 18.32 3.41
CA THR A 39 8.87 17.27 3.08
C THR A 39 8.27 15.92 3.33
N ILE A 40 8.31 15.04 2.30
CA ILE A 40 7.82 13.67 2.39
C ILE A 40 8.95 12.67 2.17
N ALA A 41 8.98 11.58 2.92
CA ALA A 41 9.88 10.47 2.68
C ALA A 41 9.15 9.29 2.04
N VAL A 42 9.80 8.64 1.09
CA VAL A 42 9.28 7.51 0.32
C VAL A 42 10.33 6.40 0.21
N GLN A 43 9.89 5.18 -0.05
CA GLN A 43 10.80 4.11 -0.41
C GLN A 43 11.30 4.29 -1.84
N ALA A 44 12.64 4.25 -2.02
CA ALA A 44 13.26 4.30 -3.32
C ALA A 44 12.75 3.17 -4.24
N THR A 45 12.57 3.48 -5.53
CA THR A 45 12.01 2.60 -6.55
C THR A 45 10.58 2.12 -6.29
N GLY A 46 9.90 2.73 -5.31
CA GLY A 46 8.50 2.44 -4.99
C GLY A 46 7.51 3.22 -5.86
N LYS A 47 6.25 2.76 -5.88
CA LYS A 47 5.17 3.48 -6.58
C LYS A 47 4.95 4.91 -6.07
N PRO A 48 4.95 5.18 -4.74
CA PRO A 48 4.84 6.55 -4.23
C PRO A 48 5.92 7.48 -4.74
N GLU A 49 7.18 7.02 -4.79
CA GLU A 49 8.28 7.81 -5.37
C GLU A 49 7.99 8.19 -6.82
N ALA A 50 7.62 7.21 -7.64
CA ALA A 50 7.33 7.43 -9.05
C ALA A 50 6.18 8.44 -9.23
N ILE A 51 5.11 8.33 -8.43
CA ILE A 51 3.95 9.24 -8.46
C ILE A 51 4.40 10.67 -8.11
N PHE A 52 5.14 10.85 -7.02
CA PHE A 52 5.52 12.18 -6.56
C PHE A 52 6.57 12.85 -7.44
N LEU A 53 7.48 12.08 -8.03
CA LEU A 53 8.49 12.63 -8.95
C LEU A 53 7.94 12.91 -10.35
N SER A 54 6.92 12.17 -10.81
CA SER A 54 6.30 12.42 -12.11
C SER A 54 5.42 13.69 -12.13
N GLY A 55 4.90 14.11 -10.98
CA GLY A 55 3.97 15.22 -10.84
C GLY A 55 2.65 14.92 -11.56
N GLY A 56 1.57 14.73 -10.84
CA GLY A 56 0.22 14.54 -11.39
C GLY A 56 -0.69 15.70 -10.98
N GLU A 57 -1.87 15.80 -11.58
CA GLU A 57 -2.86 16.85 -11.27
C GLU A 57 -3.21 16.93 -9.77
N ASN A 58 -3.16 15.78 -9.07
CA ASN A 58 -3.49 15.67 -7.65
C ASN A 58 -2.24 15.59 -6.74
N VAL A 59 -1.04 15.76 -7.27
CA VAL A 59 0.20 15.72 -6.50
C VAL A 59 0.59 17.13 -6.08
N PRO A 60 0.65 17.44 -4.76
CA PRO A 60 1.03 18.76 -4.31
C PRO A 60 2.52 19.05 -4.61
N ALA A 61 2.86 20.32 -4.74
CA ALA A 61 4.24 20.75 -4.89
C ALA A 61 4.98 20.59 -3.54
N PHE A 62 5.63 19.45 -3.34
CA PHE A 62 6.46 19.21 -2.16
C PHE A 62 7.66 20.13 -2.11
N ARG A 63 8.12 20.49 -0.91
CA ARG A 63 9.43 21.14 -0.72
C ARG A 63 10.55 20.16 -1.05
N ASN A 64 10.45 18.92 -0.54
CA ASN A 64 11.38 17.84 -0.83
C ASN A 64 10.67 16.49 -0.84
N VAL A 65 11.09 15.60 -1.75
CA VAL A 65 10.79 14.17 -1.73
C VAL A 65 12.10 13.45 -1.43
N ILE A 66 12.16 12.76 -0.29
CA ILE A 66 13.36 12.05 0.17
C ILE A 66 13.18 10.56 -0.11
N SER A 67 13.99 10.02 -1.00
CA SER A 67 13.96 8.60 -1.37
C SER A 67 14.93 7.80 -0.51
N LEU A 68 14.44 6.78 0.18
CA LEU A 68 15.19 5.96 1.12
C LEU A 68 15.10 4.48 0.74
N ALA A 69 16.21 3.76 0.83
CA ALA A 69 16.25 2.32 0.58
C ALA A 69 15.58 1.52 1.71
N ASP A 70 15.68 2.00 2.95
CA ASP A 70 15.17 1.33 4.14
C ASP A 70 13.89 1.98 4.66
N ARG A 71 12.81 1.18 4.81
CA ARG A 71 11.51 1.63 5.33
C ARG A 71 11.56 2.01 6.80
N GLY A 72 12.35 1.31 7.60
CA GLY A 72 12.49 1.61 9.02
C GLY A 72 13.05 3.00 9.23
N VAL A 73 14.03 3.40 8.43
CA VAL A 73 14.59 4.76 8.44
C VAL A 73 13.53 5.78 8.01
N GLN A 74 12.74 5.48 6.98
CA GLN A 74 11.66 6.35 6.51
C GLN A 74 10.67 6.67 7.64
N TYR A 75 10.20 5.65 8.35
CA TYR A 75 9.23 5.82 9.44
C TYR A 75 9.85 6.49 10.67
N ALA A 76 11.10 6.15 11.00
CA ALA A 76 11.83 6.82 12.08
C ALA A 76 12.03 8.32 11.81
N MET A 77 12.23 8.73 10.56
CA MET A 77 12.32 10.15 10.20
C MET A 77 11.02 10.90 10.47
N LEU A 78 9.85 10.27 10.24
CA LEU A 78 8.57 10.88 10.60
C LEU A 78 8.41 10.95 12.12
N ASP A 79 8.73 9.89 12.83
CA ASP A 79 8.62 9.82 14.30
C ASP A 79 9.51 10.86 14.99
N CYS A 80 10.71 11.08 14.45
CA CYS A 80 11.63 12.12 14.93
C CYS A 80 11.35 13.54 14.40
N GLY A 81 10.36 13.73 13.53
CA GLY A 81 9.99 15.04 12.97
C GLY A 81 10.97 15.59 11.92
N TYR A 82 11.83 14.72 11.32
CA TYR A 82 12.71 15.13 10.22
C TYR A 82 11.97 15.31 8.90
N VAL A 83 10.83 14.66 8.74
CA VAL A 83 9.92 14.82 7.61
C VAL A 83 8.51 15.09 8.12
N ASP A 84 7.68 15.71 7.29
CA ASP A 84 6.30 16.05 7.62
C ASP A 84 5.35 14.86 7.36
N ALA A 85 5.74 13.99 6.41
CA ALA A 85 4.94 12.83 6.00
C ALA A 85 5.80 11.69 5.48
N VAL A 86 5.22 10.50 5.42
CA VAL A 86 5.74 9.32 4.72
C VAL A 86 4.66 8.72 3.84
N ALA A 87 5.05 8.09 2.72
CA ALA A 87 4.13 7.32 1.91
C ALA A 87 4.61 5.88 1.76
N GLY A 88 3.69 4.92 1.90
CA GLY A 88 4.02 3.50 1.83
C GLY A 88 2.80 2.60 1.99
N HIS A 89 3.05 1.30 2.06
CA HIS A 89 1.99 0.32 2.31
C HIS A 89 1.36 0.53 3.68
N GLU A 90 0.04 0.59 3.72
CA GLU A 90 -0.73 0.82 4.96
C GLU A 90 -0.39 -0.19 6.05
N GLU A 91 -0.31 -1.47 5.69
CA GLU A 91 0.00 -2.56 6.62
C GLU A 91 1.39 -2.39 7.25
N ALA A 92 2.37 -1.96 6.45
CA ALA A 92 3.73 -1.74 6.95
C ALA A 92 3.81 -0.54 7.91
N ILE A 93 3.07 0.52 7.63
CA ILE A 93 2.97 1.70 8.51
C ILE A 93 2.28 1.33 9.81
N ARG A 94 1.15 0.62 9.75
CA ARG A 94 0.42 0.14 10.94
C ARG A 94 1.26 -0.79 11.80
N GLN A 95 2.01 -1.70 11.15
CA GLN A 95 2.92 -2.59 11.87
C GLN A 95 4.02 -1.81 12.59
N TYR A 96 4.61 -0.81 11.93
CA TYR A 96 5.60 0.05 12.59
C TYR A 96 5.01 0.80 13.79
N MET A 97 3.81 1.38 13.63
CA MET A 97 3.11 2.05 14.74
C MET A 97 2.93 1.12 15.94
N LYS A 98 2.55 -0.14 15.69
CA LYS A 98 2.37 -1.15 16.73
C LYS A 98 3.69 -1.54 17.40
N ASP A 99 4.73 -1.83 16.61
CA ASP A 99 6.00 -2.37 17.11
C ASP A 99 6.80 -1.33 17.90
N TYR A 100 6.72 -0.06 17.50
CA TYR A 100 7.51 1.04 18.09
C TYR A 100 6.69 2.03 18.90
N GLY A 101 5.37 1.87 18.96
CA GLY A 101 4.49 2.81 19.66
C GLY A 101 4.41 4.18 18.99
N ALA A 102 4.72 4.26 17.69
CA ALA A 102 4.73 5.52 16.95
C ALA A 102 3.31 6.08 16.80
N ASN A 103 3.17 7.39 17.04
CA ASN A 103 1.87 8.06 17.02
C ASN A 103 1.66 8.78 15.66
N PHE A 104 1.30 8.00 14.65
CA PHE A 104 0.99 8.51 13.31
C PHE A 104 -0.53 8.54 13.09
N ARG A 105 -0.94 9.37 12.13
CA ARG A 105 -2.27 9.36 11.52
C ARG A 105 -2.13 9.08 10.03
N ILE A 106 -2.89 8.14 9.54
CA ILE A 106 -2.99 7.82 8.11
C ILE A 106 -4.07 8.73 7.52
N LEU A 107 -3.80 9.35 6.37
CA LEU A 107 -4.80 10.13 5.66
C LEU A 107 -5.85 9.21 5.07
N ASP A 108 -7.10 9.65 5.04
CA ASP A 108 -8.24 8.82 4.62
C ASP A 108 -8.16 8.44 3.14
N GLU A 109 -7.72 9.37 2.29
CA GLU A 109 -7.59 9.15 0.85
C GLU A 109 -6.31 8.36 0.55
N PRO A 110 -6.40 7.15 -0.04
CA PRO A 110 -5.23 6.39 -0.44
C PRO A 110 -4.57 7.04 -1.66
N LEU A 111 -3.24 7.01 -1.68
CA LEU A 111 -2.46 7.42 -2.84
C LEU A 111 -2.66 6.47 -4.02
N LEU A 112 -2.79 5.19 -3.73
CA LEU A 112 -2.96 4.12 -4.72
C LEU A 112 -3.57 2.89 -4.06
N THR A 113 -4.49 2.24 -4.74
CA THR A 113 -5.06 0.95 -4.33
C THR A 113 -4.75 -0.09 -5.40
N THR A 114 -4.18 -1.23 -5.01
CA THR A 114 -3.78 -2.31 -5.94
C THR A 114 -4.15 -3.67 -5.39
N GLY A 115 -4.49 -4.60 -6.31
CA GLY A 115 -4.68 -6.01 -5.96
C GLY A 115 -3.35 -6.73 -5.78
N ILE A 116 -3.27 -7.57 -4.75
CA ILE A 116 -2.18 -8.53 -4.56
C ILE A 116 -2.63 -9.89 -5.08
N GLY A 117 -1.87 -10.43 -6.04
CA GLY A 117 -2.11 -11.72 -6.64
C GLY A 117 -0.86 -12.60 -6.63
N VAL A 118 -1.04 -13.85 -7.06
CA VAL A 118 0.06 -14.82 -7.24
C VAL A 118 0.42 -14.89 -8.72
N ALA A 119 1.71 -14.68 -9.02
CA ALA A 119 2.23 -14.75 -10.38
C ALA A 119 2.72 -16.15 -10.70
N PHE A 120 2.26 -16.71 -11.82
CA PHE A 120 2.77 -17.92 -12.42
C PHE A 120 3.53 -17.59 -13.71
N SER A 121 4.44 -18.47 -14.11
CA SER A 121 5.11 -18.32 -15.40
C SER A 121 4.08 -18.15 -16.53
N ARG A 122 4.33 -17.22 -17.44
CA ARG A 122 3.52 -17.04 -18.66
C ARG A 122 3.34 -18.35 -19.46
N HIS A 123 4.33 -19.24 -19.40
CA HIS A 123 4.35 -20.52 -20.11
C HIS A 123 3.82 -21.69 -19.27
N ASP A 124 3.21 -21.42 -18.10
CA ASP A 124 2.62 -22.49 -17.29
C ASP A 124 1.36 -23.04 -17.96
N THR A 125 1.41 -24.32 -18.33
CA THR A 125 0.31 -25.04 -19.02
C THR A 125 -0.58 -25.84 -18.07
N ARG A 126 -0.32 -25.82 -16.75
CA ARG A 126 -1.04 -26.62 -15.74
C ARG A 126 -2.39 -26.01 -15.34
N GLY A 127 -2.66 -24.77 -15.76
CA GLY A 127 -3.88 -24.04 -15.40
C GLY A 127 -3.96 -23.61 -13.94
N LEU A 128 -2.82 -23.55 -13.22
CA LEU A 128 -2.79 -23.27 -11.78
C LEU A 128 -3.31 -21.87 -11.44
N ALA A 129 -3.08 -20.89 -12.31
CA ALA A 129 -3.56 -19.53 -12.07
C ALA A 129 -5.09 -19.48 -11.99
N ALA A 130 -5.78 -20.13 -12.95
CA ALA A 130 -7.24 -20.20 -12.96
C ALA A 130 -7.79 -21.00 -11.75
N GLN A 131 -7.20 -22.15 -11.45
CA GLN A 131 -7.61 -22.98 -10.31
C GLN A 131 -7.45 -22.22 -8.98
N LEU A 132 -6.33 -21.52 -8.78
CA LEU A 132 -6.12 -20.74 -7.56
C LEU A 132 -7.09 -19.56 -7.47
N THR A 133 -7.40 -18.90 -8.58
CA THR A 133 -8.41 -17.82 -8.61
C THR A 133 -9.77 -18.32 -8.14
N GLU A 134 -10.19 -19.49 -8.64
CA GLU A 134 -11.45 -20.10 -8.23
C GLU A 134 -11.46 -20.47 -6.74
N VAL A 135 -10.39 -21.07 -6.24
CA VAL A 135 -10.26 -21.41 -4.81
C VAL A 135 -10.29 -20.15 -3.94
N VAL A 136 -9.59 -19.09 -4.34
CA VAL A 136 -9.61 -17.81 -3.61
C VAL A 136 -11.01 -17.21 -3.57
N ALA A 137 -11.78 -17.29 -4.66
CA ALA A 137 -13.17 -16.85 -4.69
C ALA A 137 -14.04 -17.64 -3.72
N GLN A 138 -13.94 -18.98 -3.72
CA GLN A 138 -14.66 -19.87 -2.79
C GLN A 138 -14.30 -19.56 -1.33
N MET A 139 -13.02 -19.33 -1.03
CA MET A 139 -12.56 -18.99 0.32
C MET A 139 -13.10 -17.64 0.83
N ARG A 140 -13.43 -16.71 -0.07
CA ARG A 140 -14.13 -15.49 0.30
C ARG A 140 -15.58 -15.73 0.62
N GLU A 141 -16.26 -16.49 -0.24
CA GLU A 141 -17.69 -16.80 -0.05
C GLU A 141 -17.96 -17.55 1.25
N ASP A 142 -17.06 -18.44 1.68
CA ASP A 142 -17.22 -19.24 2.90
C ASP A 142 -16.58 -18.59 4.15
N GLY A 143 -15.93 -17.42 4.02
CA GLY A 143 -15.30 -16.69 5.12
C GLY A 143 -13.96 -17.27 5.60
N SER A 144 -13.43 -18.30 4.93
CA SER A 144 -12.14 -18.89 5.31
C SER A 144 -10.96 -17.99 4.98
N MET A 145 -11.11 -17.08 4.01
CA MET A 145 -10.09 -16.09 3.68
C MET A 145 -9.85 -15.13 4.84
N GLU A 146 -10.91 -14.56 5.44
CA GLU A 146 -10.83 -13.69 6.60
C GLU A 146 -10.17 -14.38 7.79
N GLN A 147 -10.57 -15.63 8.04
CA GLN A 147 -10.00 -16.43 9.12
C GLN A 147 -8.52 -16.72 8.89
N LEU A 148 -8.11 -17.01 7.67
CA LEU A 148 -6.71 -17.28 7.32
C LEU A 148 -5.86 -16.03 7.45
N VAL A 149 -6.31 -14.92 6.86
CA VAL A 149 -5.59 -13.64 6.86
C VAL A 149 -5.47 -13.09 8.27
N GLY A 150 -6.55 -13.14 9.06
CA GLY A 150 -6.58 -12.65 10.43
C GLY A 150 -5.64 -13.37 11.41
N LYS A 151 -5.13 -14.57 11.04
CA LYS A 151 -4.09 -15.27 11.83
C LYS A 151 -2.70 -14.65 11.69
N TYR A 152 -2.44 -13.99 10.57
CA TYR A 152 -1.09 -13.53 10.22
C TYR A 152 -0.99 -12.01 10.11
N LEU A 153 -2.09 -11.35 9.76
CA LEU A 153 -2.13 -9.91 9.50
C LEU A 153 -3.30 -9.29 10.25
N GLU A 154 -3.05 -8.21 10.96
CA GLU A 154 -4.09 -7.29 11.41
C GLU A 154 -4.42 -6.34 10.24
N VAL A 155 -5.11 -6.87 9.23
CA VAL A 155 -5.50 -6.05 8.07
C VAL A 155 -6.80 -5.31 8.34
N PRO A 156 -6.91 -4.05 7.90
CA PRO A 156 -8.18 -3.35 7.89
C PRO A 156 -9.21 -4.11 7.04
N ALA A 157 -10.49 -4.00 7.37
CA ALA A 157 -11.57 -4.71 6.67
C ALA A 157 -11.54 -4.49 5.15
N HIS A 158 -11.22 -3.26 4.70
CA HIS A 158 -11.13 -2.92 3.27
C HIS A 158 -10.03 -3.68 2.51
N SER A 159 -9.03 -4.26 3.19
CA SER A 159 -7.98 -5.05 2.53
C SER A 159 -8.51 -6.36 1.92
N LEU A 160 -9.71 -6.78 2.28
CA LEU A 160 -10.40 -7.94 1.75
C LEU A 160 -11.45 -7.60 0.66
N GLU A 161 -11.78 -6.30 0.50
CA GLU A 161 -12.78 -5.79 -0.45
C GLU A 161 -12.20 -5.64 -1.86
N VAL A 162 -11.93 -6.75 -2.52
CA VAL A 162 -11.28 -6.79 -3.86
C VAL A 162 -12.20 -6.27 -4.97
N GLU A 163 -13.50 -6.26 -4.76
CA GLU A 163 -14.50 -5.77 -5.71
C GLU A 163 -14.34 -4.28 -6.06
N GLN A 164 -13.67 -3.51 -5.20
CA GLN A 164 -13.39 -2.09 -5.42
C GLN A 164 -12.24 -1.84 -6.43
N LEU A 165 -11.54 -2.88 -6.88
CA LEU A 165 -10.44 -2.76 -7.84
C LEU A 165 -10.92 -2.70 -9.31
N GLU A 166 -12.19 -3.02 -9.57
CA GLU A 166 -12.77 -3.08 -10.92
C GLU A 166 -13.44 -1.76 -11.37
N GLN A 167 -13.28 -0.68 -10.61
CA GLN A 167 -13.72 0.67 -10.96
C GLN A 167 -12.51 1.54 -11.31
#